data_ffe8edd520b988520cec4f13fba42f56
#
_entry.id   ffe8edd520b988520cec4f13fba42f56
#
_cell.length_a   1.000
_cell.length_b   1.000
_cell.length_c   1.000
_cell.angle_alpha   90.00
_cell.angle_beta   90.00
_cell.angle_gamma   90.00
#
_symmetry.space_group_name_H-M   'P 1'
#
loop_
_entity.id
_entity.type
_entity.pdbx_description
1 polymer ?
#
loop_
_entity_poly.entity_id
_entity_poly.type
_entity_poly.pdbx_seq_one_letter_code
_entity_poly.pdbx_strand_id
1 'polypeptide(L)'
;MDDLLDHVGKIQATQQKMQKGVGNGLDNLSQLLKQAKEAIATDPSNTTQVLERLQQNANKLYQKEGDGSDDKAAKDKEFFKIQRKFHGAVNKFSKDIDRRFTHDLSVITNPSAFAGKENLMRRALAIHFIRQGQFELCDAFMAEAGIDEEDELRLTTELLKKEFHRMYSILQSLDEGQELTEAIKWAQAHHEELKKLGSNLEFDLHRLRFIQLLREQRQMEALAYGQKHFFLFADKHMTEIKRMMTSIIYYRDLTTSPYADLCSPTLWIEIRQEFQRDFCSLLSMSAESPLYASVLVGTTALPVILKLYKIVSATKTEWSQQDELPVELPLSDDLRFHSIFACPVSKEQATDDNPPMMMPCGHVICRESLMRLSRSSNSRYGRQVEMKFYYDT
;
A
#
# COMPACT_ATOMS: atom_id res chain seq x y z
N MET A 1 -3.84 10.19 -25.95
CA MET A 1 -4.26 10.73 -24.62
C MET A 1 -5.72 11.16 -24.64
N ASP A 2 -6.13 11.92 -25.65
CA ASP A 2 -7.49 12.50 -25.75
C ASP A 2 -8.62 11.46 -25.71
N ASP A 3 -8.46 10.30 -26.34
CA ASP A 3 -9.45 9.21 -26.27
C ASP A 3 -9.61 8.62 -24.85
N LEU A 4 -8.52 8.56 -24.05
CA LEU A 4 -8.60 8.10 -22.66
C LEU A 4 -9.33 9.14 -21.81
N LEU A 5 -9.08 10.42 -22.02
CA LEU A 5 -9.79 11.51 -21.35
C LEU A 5 -11.29 11.51 -21.71
N ASP A 6 -11.64 11.24 -22.96
CA ASP A 6 -13.04 11.08 -23.39
C ASP A 6 -13.73 9.88 -22.70
N HIS A 7 -13.02 8.76 -22.55
CA HIS A 7 -13.53 7.61 -21.80
C HIS A 7 -13.73 7.93 -20.31
N VAL A 8 -12.80 8.64 -19.67
CA VAL A 8 -12.95 9.11 -18.28
C VAL A 8 -14.17 10.02 -18.15
N GLY A 9 -14.35 10.96 -19.08
CA GLY A 9 -15.53 11.84 -19.10
C GLY A 9 -16.85 11.06 -19.20
N LYS A 10 -16.91 10.02 -20.04
CA LYS A 10 -18.09 9.14 -20.14
C LYS A 10 -18.36 8.34 -18.88
N ILE A 11 -17.30 7.85 -18.20
CA ILE A 11 -17.39 7.15 -16.92
C ILE A 11 -17.94 8.09 -15.86
N GLN A 12 -17.39 9.30 -15.74
CA GLN A 12 -17.85 10.32 -14.79
C GLN A 12 -19.32 10.70 -14.99
N ALA A 13 -19.73 10.92 -16.23
CA ALA A 13 -21.11 11.24 -16.55
C ALA A 13 -22.08 10.11 -16.18
N THR A 14 -21.65 8.85 -16.36
CA THR A 14 -22.45 7.67 -16.00
C THR A 14 -22.49 7.47 -14.49
N GLN A 15 -21.38 7.73 -13.79
CA GLN A 15 -21.30 7.73 -12.34
C GLN A 15 -22.23 8.76 -11.69
N GLN A 16 -22.27 9.98 -12.21
CA GLN A 16 -23.19 11.03 -11.72
C GLN A 16 -24.66 10.62 -11.89
N LYS A 17 -25.01 9.99 -13.01
CA LYS A 17 -26.37 9.46 -13.21
C LYS A 17 -26.70 8.35 -12.21
N MET A 18 -25.73 7.48 -11.90
CA MET A 18 -25.90 6.41 -10.91
C MET A 18 -26.06 6.99 -9.51
N GLN A 19 -25.26 7.99 -9.12
CA GLN A 19 -25.39 8.66 -7.83
C GLN A 19 -26.76 9.32 -7.64
N LYS A 20 -27.28 9.98 -8.67
CA LYS A 20 -28.65 10.54 -8.63
C LYS A 20 -29.71 9.45 -8.47
N GLY A 21 -29.56 8.31 -9.14
CA GLY A 21 -30.45 7.16 -8.98
C GLY A 21 -30.44 6.59 -7.55
N VAL A 22 -29.26 6.45 -6.96
CA VAL A 22 -29.11 5.99 -5.56
C VAL A 22 -29.71 7.01 -4.59
N GLY A 23 -29.44 8.33 -4.79
CA GLY A 23 -30.02 9.42 -3.99
C GLY A 23 -31.55 9.34 -3.97
N ASN A 24 -32.17 9.25 -5.14
CA ASN A 24 -33.61 9.13 -5.26
C ASN A 24 -34.17 7.87 -4.56
N GLY A 25 -33.43 6.75 -4.62
CA GLY A 25 -33.80 5.52 -3.92
C GLY A 25 -33.77 5.67 -2.40
N LEU A 26 -32.73 6.34 -1.87
CA LEU A 26 -32.60 6.65 -0.45
C LEU A 26 -33.69 7.63 0.04
N ASP A 27 -34.02 8.64 -0.77
CA ASP A 27 -35.10 9.59 -0.45
C ASP A 27 -36.45 8.88 -0.37
N ASN A 28 -36.73 7.98 -1.31
CA ASN A 28 -37.94 7.17 -1.27
C ASN A 28 -38.03 6.28 -0.02
N LEU A 29 -36.92 5.64 0.36
CA LEU A 29 -36.85 4.86 1.62
C LEU A 29 -37.08 5.75 2.84
N SER A 30 -36.45 6.92 2.87
CA SER A 30 -36.61 7.88 3.97
C SER A 30 -38.06 8.32 4.11
N GLN A 31 -38.77 8.55 2.98
CA GLN A 31 -40.20 8.87 2.98
C GLN A 31 -41.05 7.70 3.51
N LEU A 32 -40.78 6.47 3.08
CA LEU A 32 -41.50 5.29 3.56
C LEU A 32 -41.31 5.10 5.07
N LEU A 33 -40.09 5.32 5.57
CA LEU A 33 -39.80 5.25 7.00
C LEU A 33 -40.52 6.34 7.79
N LYS A 34 -40.59 7.58 7.28
CA LYS A 34 -41.34 8.67 7.92
C LYS A 34 -42.82 8.37 7.97
N GLN A 35 -43.42 7.89 6.86
CA GLN A 35 -44.84 7.49 6.82
C GLN A 35 -45.15 6.36 7.80
N ALA A 36 -44.28 5.35 7.88
CA ALA A 36 -44.43 4.27 8.83
C ALA A 36 -44.34 4.75 10.28
N LYS A 37 -43.40 5.66 10.59
CA LYS A 37 -43.24 6.27 11.91
C LYS A 37 -44.49 7.07 12.32
N GLU A 38 -45.06 7.86 11.41
CA GLU A 38 -46.29 8.63 11.62
C GLU A 38 -47.49 7.72 11.83
N ALA A 39 -47.60 6.65 11.04
CA ALA A 39 -48.69 5.69 11.18
C ALA A 39 -48.61 4.92 12.52
N ILE A 40 -47.45 4.56 13.00
CA ILE A 40 -47.26 3.93 14.32
C ILE A 40 -47.56 4.91 15.45
N ALA A 41 -47.22 6.20 15.29
CA ALA A 41 -47.48 7.22 16.29
C ALA A 41 -48.98 7.53 16.42
N THR A 42 -49.75 7.40 15.33
CA THR A 42 -51.21 7.63 15.32
C THR A 42 -52.02 6.44 15.87
N ASP A 43 -51.56 5.22 15.58
CA ASP A 43 -52.23 4.00 16.09
C ASP A 43 -51.18 2.91 16.45
N PRO A 44 -50.75 2.86 17.72
CA PRO A 44 -49.78 1.90 18.21
C PRO A 44 -50.23 0.44 18.15
N SER A 45 -51.56 0.20 18.11
CA SER A 45 -52.10 -1.16 18.09
C SER A 45 -51.84 -1.88 16.73
N ASN A 46 -51.55 -1.12 15.71
CA ASN A 46 -51.37 -1.61 14.32
C ASN A 46 -49.93 -1.71 13.89
N THR A 47 -49.00 -1.66 14.83
CA THR A 47 -47.53 -1.61 14.57
C THR A 47 -47.05 -2.76 13.68
N THR A 48 -47.51 -3.98 13.94
CA THR A 48 -47.08 -5.19 13.17
C THR A 48 -47.47 -5.08 11.72
N GLN A 49 -48.69 -4.64 11.43
CA GLN A 49 -49.18 -4.49 10.04
C GLN A 49 -48.46 -3.36 9.30
N VAL A 50 -48.12 -2.27 10.01
CA VAL A 50 -47.36 -1.14 9.44
C VAL A 50 -45.95 -1.58 9.09
N LEU A 51 -45.30 -2.38 9.95
CA LEU A 51 -43.96 -2.93 9.70
C LEU A 51 -43.94 -3.92 8.55
N GLU A 52 -44.94 -4.81 8.47
CA GLU A 52 -45.09 -5.75 7.33
C GLU A 52 -45.28 -5.00 6.01
N ARG A 53 -46.14 -3.96 5.97
CA ARG A 53 -46.31 -3.10 4.79
C ARG A 53 -45.01 -2.36 4.42
N LEU A 54 -44.27 -1.85 5.42
CA LEU A 54 -42.98 -1.21 5.19
C LEU A 54 -41.98 -2.21 4.60
N GLN A 55 -41.90 -3.41 5.13
CA GLN A 55 -41.05 -4.48 4.64
C GLN A 55 -41.45 -4.89 3.22
N GLN A 56 -42.72 -5.05 2.93
CA GLN A 56 -43.22 -5.36 1.58
C GLN A 56 -42.90 -4.22 0.60
N ASN A 57 -43.09 -2.97 0.99
CA ASN A 57 -42.79 -1.83 0.15
C ASN A 57 -41.27 -1.65 -0.07
N ALA A 58 -40.46 -1.89 0.96
CA ALA A 58 -39.00 -1.90 0.83
C ALA A 58 -38.55 -3.05 -0.08
N ASN A 59 -39.09 -4.26 0.09
CA ASN A 59 -38.79 -5.38 -0.78
C ASN A 59 -39.20 -5.12 -2.22
N LYS A 60 -40.33 -4.46 -2.48
CA LYS A 60 -40.71 -4.05 -3.85
C LYS A 60 -39.78 -3.04 -4.47
N LEU A 61 -39.06 -2.25 -3.68
CA LEU A 61 -38.01 -1.37 -4.17
C LEU A 61 -36.73 -2.12 -4.59
N TYR A 62 -36.48 -3.31 -4.02
CA TYR A 62 -35.23 -4.08 -4.22
C TYR A 62 -35.41 -5.43 -4.90
N GLN A 63 -36.65 -5.99 -4.99
CA GLN A 63 -36.86 -7.28 -5.64
C GLN A 63 -37.08 -7.13 -7.15
N LYS A 64 -36.35 -8.00 -7.83
CA LYS A 64 -36.39 -8.24 -9.26
C LYS A 64 -37.42 -9.36 -9.55
N GLU A 65 -38.70 -9.08 -9.48
CA GLU A 65 -39.69 -10.03 -10.04
C GLU A 65 -40.74 -9.31 -10.86
N GLY A 66 -40.88 -9.83 -12.09
CA GLY A 66 -41.86 -9.32 -13.04
C GLY A 66 -43.26 -9.77 -12.63
N ASP A 67 -44.09 -8.82 -12.54
CA ASP A 67 -45.37 -8.88 -13.24
C ASP A 67 -45.99 -7.46 -13.27
N GLY A 68 -46.60 -7.20 -14.42
CA GLY A 68 -47.20 -6.02 -14.92
C GLY A 68 -47.83 -5.05 -13.92
N SER A 69 -47.30 -3.89 -13.86
CA SER A 69 -47.98 -2.60 -14.03
C SER A 69 -47.04 -1.43 -13.74
N ASP A 70 -46.85 -0.62 -14.76
CA ASP A 70 -46.67 0.82 -14.77
C ASP A 70 -45.61 1.52 -13.93
N ASP A 71 -44.75 2.26 -14.60
CA ASP A 71 -43.87 3.37 -14.18
C ASP A 71 -42.75 3.10 -13.13
N LYS A 72 -42.97 2.34 -12.05
CA LYS A 72 -41.91 2.08 -11.07
C LYS A 72 -40.94 1.01 -11.53
N ALA A 73 -41.44 -0.07 -12.15
CA ALA A 73 -40.61 -1.12 -12.74
C ALA A 73 -39.73 -0.62 -13.90
N ALA A 74 -40.12 0.48 -14.55
CA ALA A 74 -39.32 1.12 -15.58
C ALA A 74 -38.09 1.85 -15.00
N LYS A 75 -38.22 2.50 -13.82
CA LYS A 75 -37.11 3.21 -13.16
C LYS A 75 -36.04 2.27 -12.60
N ASP A 76 -36.44 1.14 -12.05
CA ASP A 76 -35.49 0.13 -11.57
C ASP A 76 -34.74 -0.55 -12.74
N LYS A 77 -35.43 -0.84 -13.83
CA LYS A 77 -34.82 -1.31 -15.08
C LYS A 77 -33.83 -0.28 -15.62
N GLU A 78 -34.09 1.01 -15.46
CA GLU A 78 -33.22 2.09 -15.90
C GLU A 78 -31.96 2.18 -15.02
N PHE A 79 -32.08 2.02 -13.70
CA PHE A 79 -30.92 1.99 -12.79
C PHE A 79 -29.97 0.84 -13.12
N PHE A 80 -30.47 -0.39 -13.22
CA PHE A 80 -29.66 -1.54 -13.62
C PHE A 80 -29.06 -1.40 -15.01
N LYS A 81 -29.74 -0.73 -15.92
CA LYS A 81 -29.21 -0.41 -17.25
C LYS A 81 -28.07 0.61 -17.17
N ILE A 82 -28.18 1.61 -16.31
CA ILE A 82 -27.12 2.61 -16.07
C ILE A 82 -25.92 1.92 -15.39
N GLN A 83 -26.14 1.08 -14.38
CA GLN A 83 -25.09 0.32 -13.71
C GLN A 83 -24.34 -0.58 -14.70
N ARG A 84 -25.06 -1.32 -15.55
CA ARG A 84 -24.43 -2.16 -16.60
C ARG A 84 -23.63 -1.34 -17.60
N LYS A 85 -24.11 -0.15 -17.97
CA LYS A 85 -23.38 0.78 -18.85
C LYS A 85 -22.12 1.29 -18.17
N PHE A 86 -22.17 1.62 -16.87
CA PHE A 86 -21.02 2.05 -16.10
C PHE A 86 -19.95 0.95 -16.06
N HIS A 87 -20.31 -0.27 -15.65
CA HIS A 87 -19.37 -1.39 -15.65
C HIS A 87 -18.82 -1.70 -17.05
N GLY A 88 -19.65 -1.63 -18.08
CA GLY A 88 -19.20 -1.78 -19.45
C GLY A 88 -18.19 -0.71 -19.88
N ALA A 89 -18.39 0.53 -19.48
CA ALA A 89 -17.48 1.64 -19.77
C ALA A 89 -16.15 1.49 -19.01
N VAL A 90 -16.20 1.09 -17.74
CA VAL A 90 -15.00 0.82 -16.93
C VAL A 90 -14.20 -0.35 -17.52
N ASN A 91 -14.85 -1.45 -17.86
CA ASN A 91 -14.18 -2.59 -18.48
C ASN A 91 -13.55 -2.26 -19.84
N LYS A 92 -14.22 -1.40 -20.62
CA LYS A 92 -13.66 -0.94 -21.89
C LYS A 92 -12.43 -0.06 -21.66
N PHE A 93 -12.51 0.85 -20.70
CA PHE A 93 -11.40 1.72 -20.31
C PHE A 93 -10.19 0.91 -19.81
N SER A 94 -10.43 -0.09 -18.95
CA SER A 94 -9.38 -1.02 -18.49
C SER A 94 -8.69 -1.70 -19.69
N LYS A 95 -9.46 -2.27 -20.62
CA LYS A 95 -8.90 -2.91 -21.82
C LYS A 95 -8.13 -1.94 -22.73
N ASP A 96 -8.57 -0.69 -22.81
CA ASP A 96 -7.88 0.32 -23.60
C ASP A 96 -6.57 0.77 -22.92
N ILE A 97 -6.53 0.79 -21.56
CA ILE A 97 -5.30 0.96 -20.79
C ILE A 97 -4.38 -0.22 -21.04
N ASP A 98 -4.84 -1.46 -20.85
CA ASP A 98 -4.05 -2.66 -21.03
C ASP A 98 -3.42 -2.73 -22.44
N ARG A 99 -4.15 -2.31 -23.47
CA ARG A 99 -3.62 -2.24 -24.83
C ARG A 99 -2.56 -1.15 -25.03
N ARG A 100 -2.69 0.00 -24.36
CA ARG A 100 -1.76 1.12 -24.54
C ARG A 100 -0.52 1.00 -23.68
N PHE A 101 -0.64 0.32 -22.56
CA PHE A 101 0.44 0.08 -21.60
C PHE A 101 0.91 -1.38 -21.62
N THR A 102 0.74 -2.08 -22.77
CA THR A 102 1.41 -3.36 -22.98
C THR A 102 2.92 -3.16 -22.84
N HIS A 103 3.54 -3.99 -22.04
CA HIS A 103 4.98 -3.98 -21.87
C HIS A 103 5.64 -4.23 -23.23
N ASP A 104 6.43 -3.28 -23.67
CA ASP A 104 7.21 -3.44 -24.91
C ASP A 104 8.40 -4.36 -24.63
N LEU A 105 8.20 -5.64 -24.92
CA LEU A 105 9.26 -6.66 -24.77
C LEU A 105 10.36 -6.53 -25.84
N SER A 106 10.18 -5.66 -26.85
CA SER A 106 11.22 -5.40 -27.86
C SER A 106 12.49 -4.81 -27.24
N VAL A 107 12.38 -4.15 -26.09
CA VAL A 107 13.51 -3.64 -25.29
C VAL A 107 14.53 -4.73 -24.97
N ILE A 108 14.10 -5.98 -24.76
CA ILE A 108 14.99 -7.10 -24.41
C ILE A 108 15.90 -7.50 -25.59
N THR A 109 15.40 -7.37 -26.80
CA THR A 109 16.08 -7.83 -28.02
C THR A 109 16.70 -6.71 -28.85
N ASN A 110 16.31 -5.46 -28.60
CA ASN A 110 16.74 -4.30 -29.37
C ASN A 110 17.82 -3.51 -28.62
N PRO A 111 19.10 -3.51 -29.09
CA PRO A 111 20.17 -2.72 -28.47
C PRO A 111 19.89 -1.21 -28.45
N SER A 112 19.04 -0.71 -29.36
CA SER A 112 18.66 0.71 -29.46
C SER A 112 17.42 1.06 -28.66
N ALA A 113 16.91 0.21 -27.79
CA ALA A 113 15.67 0.43 -27.05
C ALA A 113 15.69 1.67 -26.14
N PHE A 114 16.89 2.11 -25.78
CA PHE A 114 17.11 3.32 -24.97
C PHE A 114 17.42 4.56 -25.81
N ALA A 115 17.54 4.44 -27.13
CA ALA A 115 17.74 5.59 -28.00
C ALA A 115 16.54 6.57 -27.87
N GLY A 116 16.85 7.86 -27.69
CA GLY A 116 15.83 8.89 -27.44
C GLY A 116 15.31 8.95 -26.00
N LYS A 117 15.83 8.08 -25.09
CA LYS A 117 15.49 8.10 -23.64
C LYS A 117 16.68 8.55 -22.77
N GLU A 118 17.68 9.15 -23.38
CA GLU A 118 18.92 9.57 -22.70
C GLU A 118 18.63 10.49 -21.51
N ASN A 119 17.68 11.41 -21.64
CA ASN A 119 17.32 12.33 -20.56
C ASN A 119 16.72 11.59 -19.34
N LEU A 120 15.90 10.57 -19.57
CA LEU A 120 15.36 9.73 -18.49
C LEU A 120 16.47 8.93 -17.80
N MET A 121 17.43 8.42 -18.57
CA MET A 121 18.60 7.72 -18.03
C MET A 121 19.49 8.65 -17.21
N ARG A 122 19.77 9.86 -17.73
CA ARG A 122 20.52 10.89 -17.00
C ARG A 122 19.84 11.25 -15.69
N ARG A 123 18.51 11.44 -15.70
CA ARG A 123 17.73 11.69 -14.49
C ARG A 123 17.83 10.54 -13.48
N ALA A 124 17.69 9.30 -13.94
CA ALA A 124 17.79 8.13 -13.08
C ALA A 124 19.17 8.00 -12.42
N LEU A 125 20.25 8.26 -13.19
CA LEU A 125 21.63 8.23 -12.69
C LEU A 125 21.89 9.37 -11.69
N ALA A 126 21.48 10.60 -12.00
CA ALA A 126 21.66 11.75 -11.10
C ALA A 126 20.97 11.52 -9.75
N ILE A 127 19.69 11.07 -9.79
CA ILE A 127 18.93 10.73 -8.57
C ILE A 127 19.61 9.58 -7.81
N HIS A 128 20.14 8.59 -8.52
CA HIS A 128 20.85 7.48 -7.89
C HIS A 128 22.10 7.97 -7.14
N PHE A 129 22.94 8.81 -7.73
CA PHE A 129 24.13 9.34 -7.07
C PHE A 129 23.77 10.15 -5.81
N ILE A 130 22.75 10.99 -5.88
CA ILE A 130 22.28 11.76 -4.70
C ILE A 130 21.82 10.81 -3.60
N ARG A 131 21.04 9.79 -3.95
CA ARG A 131 20.51 8.83 -2.98
C ARG A 131 21.56 7.95 -2.34
N GLN A 132 22.72 7.80 -2.98
CA GLN A 132 23.90 7.12 -2.45
C GLN A 132 24.84 8.06 -1.69
N GLY A 133 24.51 9.34 -1.57
CA GLY A 133 25.36 10.35 -0.92
C GLY A 133 26.59 10.75 -1.73
N GLN A 134 26.64 10.34 -3.01
CA GLN A 134 27.77 10.63 -3.91
C GLN A 134 27.58 11.98 -4.61
N PHE A 135 27.53 13.05 -3.82
CA PHE A 135 27.18 14.39 -4.31
C PHE A 135 28.20 14.94 -5.31
N GLU A 136 29.50 14.77 -5.05
CA GLU A 136 30.57 15.23 -5.94
C GLU A 136 30.52 14.49 -7.31
N LEU A 137 30.23 13.18 -7.27
CA LEU A 137 30.08 12.40 -8.49
C LEU A 137 28.84 12.84 -9.29
N CYS A 138 27.76 13.21 -8.59
CA CYS A 138 26.58 13.76 -9.24
C CYS A 138 26.89 15.09 -9.94
N ASP A 139 27.66 15.99 -9.30
CA ASP A 139 28.06 17.27 -9.88
C ASP A 139 28.95 17.08 -11.12
N ALA A 140 29.96 16.20 -11.03
CA ALA A 140 30.80 15.85 -12.16
C ALA A 140 29.97 15.26 -13.33
N PHE A 141 29.07 14.36 -13.02
CA PHE A 141 28.18 13.77 -14.02
C PHE A 141 27.28 14.82 -14.71
N MET A 142 26.68 15.74 -13.94
CA MET A 142 25.84 16.82 -14.48
C MET A 142 26.63 17.75 -15.39
N ALA A 143 27.88 18.08 -15.03
CA ALA A 143 28.76 18.89 -15.83
C ALA A 143 29.17 18.21 -17.16
N GLU A 144 29.56 16.94 -17.10
CA GLU A 144 29.92 16.14 -18.30
C GLU A 144 28.71 15.88 -19.22
N ALA A 145 27.52 15.71 -18.66
CA ALA A 145 26.30 15.50 -19.42
C ALA A 145 25.81 16.75 -20.15
N GLY A 146 26.46 17.94 -19.91
CA GLY A 146 26.10 19.19 -20.56
C GLY A 146 24.69 19.67 -20.21
N ILE A 147 24.24 19.46 -18.97
CA ILE A 147 22.93 19.86 -18.48
C ILE A 147 23.01 21.30 -18.01
N ASP A 148 22.27 22.17 -18.68
CA ASP A 148 22.26 23.60 -18.40
C ASP A 148 21.71 23.92 -16.99
N GLU A 149 22.11 25.09 -16.44
CA GLU A 149 21.68 25.53 -15.10
C GLU A 149 20.17 25.79 -14.99
N GLU A 150 19.53 26.13 -16.10
CA GLU A 150 18.10 26.39 -16.18
C GLU A 150 17.26 25.13 -16.43
N ASP A 151 17.90 23.97 -16.61
CA ASP A 151 17.18 22.71 -16.83
C ASP A 151 16.39 22.31 -15.55
N GLU A 152 15.12 21.94 -15.74
CA GLU A 152 14.24 21.44 -14.68
C GLU A 152 14.88 20.28 -13.91
N LEU A 153 15.66 19.45 -14.60
CA LEU A 153 16.40 18.37 -13.99
C LEU A 153 17.40 18.87 -12.96
N ARG A 154 18.15 19.94 -13.28
CA ARG A 154 19.15 20.49 -12.36
C ARG A 154 18.51 21.13 -11.15
N LEU A 155 17.42 21.88 -11.33
CA LEU A 155 16.67 22.49 -10.23
C LEU A 155 16.11 21.43 -9.25
N THR A 156 15.48 20.39 -9.79
CA THR A 156 14.94 19.30 -8.96
C THR A 156 16.03 18.50 -8.27
N THR A 157 17.17 18.31 -8.93
CA THR A 157 18.35 17.62 -8.40
C THR A 157 18.98 18.40 -7.24
N GLU A 158 19.10 19.72 -7.36
CA GLU A 158 19.65 20.58 -6.29
C GLU A 158 18.78 20.63 -5.03
N LEU A 159 17.45 20.65 -5.20
CA LEU A 159 16.52 20.57 -4.06
C LEU A 159 16.67 19.22 -3.34
N LEU A 160 16.67 18.14 -4.11
CA LEU A 160 16.79 16.79 -3.57
C LEU A 160 18.16 16.60 -2.90
N LYS A 161 19.23 17.12 -3.48
CA LYS A 161 20.59 17.07 -2.92
C LYS A 161 20.67 17.72 -1.53
N LYS A 162 19.97 18.85 -1.30
CA LYS A 162 19.94 19.50 0.01
C LYS A 162 19.28 18.62 1.08
N GLU A 163 18.15 17.97 0.73
CA GLU A 163 17.46 17.07 1.66
C GLU A 163 18.30 15.83 1.98
N PHE A 164 18.89 15.20 0.96
CA PHE A 164 19.76 14.04 1.19
C PHE A 164 21.05 14.41 1.91
N HIS A 165 21.61 15.59 1.66
CA HIS A 165 22.78 16.07 2.41
C HIS A 165 22.46 16.21 3.91
N ARG A 166 21.29 16.75 4.24
CA ARG A 166 20.79 16.80 5.61
C ARG A 166 20.64 15.41 6.22
N MET A 167 20.03 14.47 5.48
CA MET A 167 19.91 13.08 5.91
C MET A 167 21.26 12.45 6.23
N TYR A 168 22.23 12.57 5.30
CA TYR A 168 23.56 12.00 5.48
C TYR A 168 24.34 12.66 6.60
N SER A 169 24.18 13.95 6.83
CA SER A 169 24.78 14.64 7.99
C SER A 169 24.28 14.06 9.31
N ILE A 170 22.98 13.78 9.42
CA ILE A 170 22.39 13.13 10.61
C ILE A 170 22.90 11.69 10.75
N LEU A 171 22.94 10.92 9.64
CA LEU A 171 23.44 9.55 9.65
C LEU A 171 24.92 9.49 10.05
N GLN A 172 25.74 10.41 9.58
CA GLN A 172 27.14 10.50 9.96
C GLN A 172 27.31 10.80 11.45
N SER A 173 26.50 11.70 12.01
CA SER A 173 26.48 11.97 13.46
C SER A 173 26.13 10.74 14.29
N LEU A 174 25.22 9.90 13.80
CA LEU A 174 24.84 8.64 14.42
C LEU A 174 26.00 7.61 14.37
N ASP A 175 26.70 7.54 13.23
CA ASP A 175 27.77 6.54 13.00
C ASP A 175 29.08 6.90 13.75
N GLU A 176 29.56 8.12 13.60
CA GLU A 176 30.87 8.54 14.13
C GLU A 176 30.84 8.91 15.60
N GLY A 177 29.82 9.68 16.00
CA GLY A 177 29.72 10.23 17.36
C GLY A 177 28.75 9.51 18.28
N GLN A 178 27.95 8.58 17.77
CA GLN A 178 26.77 8.07 18.48
C GLN A 178 25.91 9.23 19.01
N GLU A 179 25.86 10.34 18.27
CA GLU A 179 25.15 11.54 18.66
C GLU A 179 23.71 11.50 18.14
N LEU A 180 22.76 11.48 19.08
CA LEU A 180 21.32 11.31 18.77
C LEU A 180 20.59 12.66 18.68
N THR A 181 21.23 13.77 19.02
CA THR A 181 20.55 15.07 19.23
C THR A 181 19.85 15.54 17.96
N GLU A 182 20.52 15.51 16.82
CA GLU A 182 19.98 16.00 15.55
C GLU A 182 18.91 15.04 15.01
N ALA A 183 19.10 13.71 15.15
CA ALA A 183 18.11 12.73 14.77
C ALA A 183 16.81 12.86 15.59
N ILE A 184 16.93 13.06 16.91
CA ILE A 184 15.78 13.29 17.81
C ILE A 184 15.05 14.58 17.45
N LYS A 185 15.77 15.67 17.21
CA LYS A 185 15.17 16.95 16.79
C LYS A 185 14.40 16.80 15.48
N TRP A 186 14.97 16.07 14.52
CA TRP A 186 14.35 15.82 13.26
C TRP A 186 13.07 14.97 13.43
N ALA A 187 13.12 13.88 14.21
CA ALA A 187 11.99 13.03 14.47
C ALA A 187 10.85 13.79 15.20
N GLN A 188 11.19 14.63 16.18
CA GLN A 188 10.21 15.48 16.88
C GLN A 188 9.57 16.51 15.95
N ALA A 189 10.32 17.10 15.01
CA ALA A 189 9.76 18.02 14.03
C ALA A 189 8.76 17.35 13.07
N HIS A 190 8.93 16.03 12.83
CA HIS A 190 8.07 15.24 11.92
C HIS A 190 7.19 14.24 12.67
N HIS A 191 6.91 14.47 13.95
CA HIS A 191 6.15 13.56 14.82
C HIS A 191 4.82 13.09 14.20
N GLU A 192 4.00 14.03 13.71
CA GLU A 192 2.68 13.70 13.15
C GLU A 192 2.77 12.91 11.84
N GLU A 193 3.78 13.16 11.04
CA GLU A 193 4.02 12.44 9.79
C GLU A 193 4.52 11.02 10.07
N LEU A 194 5.48 10.85 10.98
CA LEU A 194 5.99 9.55 11.43
C LEU A 194 4.88 8.71 12.08
N LYS A 195 4.01 9.34 12.85
CA LYS A 195 2.85 8.69 13.44
C LYS A 195 1.87 8.17 12.39
N LYS A 196 1.63 8.94 11.32
CA LYS A 196 0.78 8.50 10.18
C LYS A 196 1.40 7.32 9.43
N LEU A 197 2.73 7.28 9.31
CA LEU A 197 3.47 6.14 8.74
C LEU A 197 3.48 4.91 9.66
N GLY A 198 3.04 5.06 10.92
CA GLY A 198 3.12 3.98 11.91
C GLY A 198 4.55 3.68 12.40
N SER A 199 5.52 4.57 12.13
CA SER A 199 6.92 4.43 12.50
C SER A 199 7.13 4.44 14.01
N ASN A 200 8.13 3.71 14.47
CA ASN A 200 8.58 3.69 15.86
C ASN A 200 9.88 4.50 16.05
N LEU A 201 10.42 5.09 14.99
CA LEU A 201 11.73 5.73 14.97
C LEU A 201 11.94 6.72 16.13
N GLU A 202 10.98 7.60 16.38
CA GLU A 202 11.11 8.61 17.44
C GLU A 202 11.23 7.96 18.83
N PHE A 203 10.43 6.92 19.09
CA PHE A 203 10.52 6.15 20.32
C PHE A 203 11.86 5.43 20.44
N ASP A 204 12.35 4.81 19.37
CA ASP A 204 13.59 4.07 19.35
C ASP A 204 14.83 4.98 19.51
N LEU A 205 14.79 6.19 18.95
CA LEU A 205 15.80 7.22 19.21
C LEU A 205 15.83 7.63 20.69
N HIS A 206 14.66 7.86 21.28
CA HIS A 206 14.57 8.17 22.71
C HIS A 206 15.01 7.00 23.58
N ARG A 207 14.73 5.76 23.18
CA ARG A 207 15.21 4.54 23.82
C ARG A 207 16.73 4.49 23.82
N LEU A 208 17.37 4.70 22.67
CA LEU A 208 18.85 4.72 22.60
C LEU A 208 19.45 5.79 23.49
N ARG A 209 18.88 7.02 23.48
CA ARG A 209 19.39 8.10 24.34
C ARG A 209 19.30 7.76 25.82
N PHE A 210 18.21 7.15 26.23
CA PHE A 210 18.01 6.67 27.59
C PHE A 210 19.09 5.62 27.98
N ILE A 211 19.31 4.62 27.14
CA ILE A 211 20.34 3.59 27.36
C ILE A 211 21.75 4.20 27.38
N GLN A 212 22.02 5.17 26.52
CA GLN A 212 23.30 5.88 26.50
C GLN A 212 23.55 6.60 27.84
N LEU A 213 22.56 7.30 28.40
CA LEU A 213 22.68 7.94 29.71
C LEU A 213 22.91 6.94 30.83
N LEU A 214 22.31 5.74 30.78
CA LEU A 214 22.58 4.68 31.75
C LEU A 214 24.01 4.15 31.64
N ARG A 215 24.52 3.96 30.41
CA ARG A 215 25.92 3.53 30.19
C ARG A 215 26.93 4.57 30.65
N GLU A 216 26.59 5.86 30.57
CA GLU A 216 27.38 6.97 31.11
C GLU A 216 27.27 7.09 32.65
N GLN A 217 26.56 6.16 33.29
CA GLN A 217 26.29 6.16 34.72
C GLN A 217 25.53 7.37 35.25
N ARG A 218 24.79 8.04 34.41
CA ARG A 218 23.96 9.25 34.68
C ARG A 218 22.50 8.85 34.97
N GLN A 219 22.31 7.98 35.97
CA GLN A 219 20.99 7.36 36.24
C GLN A 219 19.87 8.37 36.53
N MET A 220 20.17 9.46 37.26
CA MET A 220 19.16 10.48 37.59
C MET A 220 18.71 11.26 36.36
N GLU A 221 19.63 11.50 35.46
CA GLU A 221 19.31 12.16 34.18
C GLU A 221 18.54 11.21 33.25
N ALA A 222 18.89 9.92 33.22
CA ALA A 222 18.14 8.91 32.50
C ALA A 222 16.70 8.82 33.00
N LEU A 223 16.51 8.83 34.35
CA LEU A 223 15.19 8.81 34.95
C LEU A 223 14.36 10.05 34.56
N ALA A 224 14.93 11.24 34.68
CA ALA A 224 14.29 12.50 34.30
C ALA A 224 13.96 12.53 32.82
N TYR A 225 14.88 12.03 31.97
CA TYR A 225 14.67 11.92 30.53
C TYR A 225 13.52 10.98 30.19
N GLY A 226 13.48 9.81 30.80
CA GLY A 226 12.39 8.83 30.58
C GLY A 226 11.03 9.38 31.01
N GLN A 227 10.96 10.05 32.18
CA GLN A 227 9.73 10.69 32.63
C GLN A 227 9.22 11.77 31.68
N LYS A 228 10.14 12.54 31.08
CA LYS A 228 9.79 13.64 30.18
C LYS A 228 9.33 13.16 28.82
N HIS A 229 9.97 12.12 28.24
CA HIS A 229 9.79 11.77 26.83
C HIS A 229 8.94 10.51 26.60
N PHE A 230 8.97 9.52 27.50
CA PHE A 230 8.26 8.26 27.26
C PHE A 230 6.75 8.33 27.44
N PHE A 231 6.25 9.34 28.09
CA PHE A 231 4.81 9.51 28.29
C PHE A 231 4.04 9.59 26.95
N LEU A 232 4.64 10.20 25.93
CA LEU A 232 4.03 10.35 24.60
C LEU A 232 3.81 9.00 23.89
N PHE A 233 4.58 7.97 24.26
CA PHE A 233 4.59 6.65 23.61
C PHE A 233 3.95 5.58 24.51
N ALA A 234 3.38 5.96 25.65
CA ALA A 234 2.87 5.01 26.64
C ALA A 234 1.76 4.09 26.08
N ASP A 235 0.90 4.62 25.20
CA ASP A 235 -0.20 3.85 24.63
C ASP A 235 0.28 2.65 23.80
N LYS A 236 1.38 2.82 23.06
CA LYS A 236 1.89 1.81 22.12
C LYS A 236 3.01 0.96 22.74
N HIS A 237 3.88 1.57 23.55
CA HIS A 237 5.16 0.96 24.00
C HIS A 237 5.26 0.78 25.53
N MET A 238 4.14 0.64 26.24
CA MET A 238 4.11 0.55 27.70
C MET A 238 4.98 -0.59 28.25
N THR A 239 5.00 -1.74 27.60
CA THR A 239 5.78 -2.92 28.04
C THR A 239 7.28 -2.65 27.95
N GLU A 240 7.71 -2.04 26.85
CA GLU A 240 9.12 -1.67 26.61
C GLU A 240 9.56 -0.57 27.55
N ILE A 241 8.71 0.43 27.78
CA ILE A 241 8.95 1.52 28.74
C ILE A 241 9.14 0.96 30.15
N LYS A 242 8.27 0.07 30.61
CA LYS A 242 8.43 -0.60 31.92
C LYS A 242 9.74 -1.34 32.03
N ARG A 243 10.13 -2.05 30.97
CA ARG A 243 11.39 -2.79 30.91
C ARG A 243 12.60 -1.86 30.98
N MET A 244 12.59 -0.75 30.22
CA MET A 244 13.64 0.28 30.26
C MET A 244 13.74 0.93 31.64
N MET A 245 12.60 1.34 32.22
CA MET A 245 12.59 1.96 33.55
C MET A 245 13.10 0.99 34.64
N THR A 246 12.82 -0.30 34.51
CA THR A 246 13.36 -1.31 35.45
C THR A 246 14.88 -1.51 35.29
N SER A 247 15.41 -1.34 34.07
CA SER A 247 16.85 -1.47 33.80
C SER A 247 17.72 -0.44 34.54
N ILE A 248 17.14 0.66 35.02
CA ILE A 248 17.84 1.68 35.82
C ILE A 248 18.50 1.06 37.05
N ILE A 249 17.93 0.01 37.66
CA ILE A 249 18.47 -0.65 38.84
C ILE A 249 19.86 -1.26 38.54
N TYR A 250 20.07 -1.63 37.27
CA TYR A 250 21.28 -2.29 36.79
C TYR A 250 22.29 -1.32 36.12
N TYR A 251 22.18 -0.02 36.37
CA TYR A 251 22.97 0.99 35.65
C TYR A 251 24.50 0.80 35.73
N ARG A 252 24.99 0.13 36.79
CA ARG A 252 26.43 -0.15 36.95
C ARG A 252 26.93 -1.31 36.08
N ASP A 253 26.09 -2.33 35.90
CA ASP A 253 26.44 -3.59 35.23
C ASP A 253 25.36 -3.96 34.19
N LEU A 254 24.92 -2.95 33.39
CA LEU A 254 23.82 -3.14 32.43
C LEU A 254 24.14 -4.23 31.41
N THR A 255 25.40 -4.37 31.00
CA THR A 255 25.84 -5.33 29.97
C THR A 255 25.82 -6.79 30.47
N THR A 256 25.89 -7.04 31.79
CA THR A 256 25.82 -8.37 32.38
C THR A 256 24.46 -8.69 32.99
N SER A 257 23.56 -7.71 32.95
CA SER A 257 22.20 -7.82 33.50
C SER A 257 21.25 -8.57 32.54
N PRO A 258 20.04 -8.96 32.99
CA PRO A 258 19.00 -9.51 32.15
C PRO A 258 18.53 -8.53 31.04
N TYR A 259 19.03 -7.31 31.06
CA TYR A 259 18.73 -6.24 30.11
C TYR A 259 19.88 -5.94 29.12
N ALA A 260 20.87 -6.85 29.03
CA ALA A 260 22.06 -6.69 28.18
C ALA A 260 21.70 -6.49 26.70
N ASP A 261 20.59 -7.06 26.26
CA ASP A 261 20.06 -6.89 24.89
C ASP A 261 19.74 -5.45 24.54
N LEU A 262 19.37 -4.60 25.52
CA LEU A 262 19.16 -3.16 25.30
C LEU A 262 20.45 -2.42 24.93
N CYS A 263 21.61 -3.02 25.16
CA CYS A 263 22.93 -2.47 24.80
C CYS A 263 23.47 -3.04 23.48
N SER A 264 22.68 -3.82 22.74
CA SER A 264 23.15 -4.45 21.51
C SER A 264 23.57 -3.39 20.47
N PRO A 265 24.76 -3.57 19.86
CA PRO A 265 25.18 -2.69 18.74
C PRO A 265 24.24 -2.77 17.53
N THR A 266 23.48 -3.87 17.38
CA THR A 266 22.54 -4.04 16.27
C THR A 266 21.44 -2.98 16.29
N LEU A 267 21.05 -2.48 17.45
CA LEU A 267 20.04 -1.42 17.59
C LEU A 267 20.43 -0.12 16.86
N TRP A 268 21.70 0.20 16.82
CA TRP A 268 22.20 1.37 16.09
C TRP A 268 22.05 1.17 14.60
N ILE A 269 22.34 -0.03 14.09
CA ILE A 269 22.19 -0.39 12.68
C ILE A 269 20.72 -0.35 12.28
N GLU A 270 19.85 -0.94 13.10
CA GLU A 270 18.41 -0.97 12.88
C GLU A 270 17.80 0.44 12.81
N ILE A 271 18.13 1.30 13.79
CA ILE A 271 17.65 2.68 13.83
C ILE A 271 18.18 3.51 12.67
N ARG A 272 19.43 3.29 12.27
CA ARG A 272 19.99 3.95 11.09
C ARG A 272 19.21 3.60 9.82
N GLN A 273 18.91 2.32 9.63
CA GLN A 273 18.12 1.84 8.49
C GLN A 273 16.68 2.36 8.54
N GLU A 274 16.08 2.37 9.73
CA GLU A 274 14.74 2.90 9.93
C GLU A 274 14.69 4.40 9.67
N PHE A 275 15.67 5.16 10.16
CA PHE A 275 15.79 6.60 9.89
C PHE A 275 15.88 6.88 8.38
N GLN A 276 16.75 6.16 7.66
CA GLN A 276 16.89 6.31 6.22
C GLN A 276 15.59 5.98 5.47
N ARG A 277 14.93 4.89 5.85
CA ARG A 277 13.65 4.47 5.26
C ARG A 277 12.57 5.51 5.49
N ASP A 278 12.41 5.98 6.71
CA ASP A 278 11.36 6.93 7.08
C ASP A 278 11.61 8.31 6.46
N PHE A 279 12.86 8.74 6.44
CA PHE A 279 13.25 9.97 5.74
C PHE A 279 12.87 9.92 4.25
N CYS A 280 13.20 8.83 3.57
CA CYS A 280 12.82 8.64 2.17
C CYS A 280 11.29 8.58 2.00
N SER A 281 10.59 7.92 2.93
CA SER A 281 9.12 7.80 2.89
C SER A 281 8.42 9.15 3.02
N LEU A 282 8.93 10.05 3.86
CA LEU A 282 8.43 11.44 3.96
C LEU A 282 8.64 12.24 2.67
N LEU A 283 9.68 11.93 1.91
CA LEU A 283 9.91 12.49 0.57
C LEU A 283 9.11 11.75 -0.53
N SER A 284 8.19 10.83 -0.15
CA SER A 284 7.44 9.98 -1.09
C SER A 284 8.35 9.12 -1.97
N MET A 285 9.49 8.69 -1.43
CA MET A 285 10.48 7.85 -2.10
C MET A 285 10.59 6.48 -1.43
N SER A 286 10.94 5.45 -2.21
CA SER A 286 11.31 4.14 -1.66
C SER A 286 12.60 4.23 -0.84
N ALA A 287 12.83 3.33 0.10
CA ALA A 287 14.07 3.31 0.89
C ALA A 287 15.31 3.13 0.01
N GLU A 288 15.27 2.18 -0.92
CA GLU A 288 16.33 1.91 -1.87
C GLU A 288 16.16 2.69 -3.18
N SER A 289 17.30 3.01 -3.82
CA SER A 289 17.27 3.62 -5.15
C SER A 289 16.60 2.70 -6.16
N PRO A 290 15.61 3.17 -6.94
CA PRO A 290 14.94 2.34 -7.97
C PRO A 290 15.91 1.78 -9.00
N LEU A 291 16.97 2.52 -9.35
CA LEU A 291 18.00 2.03 -10.26
C LEU A 291 18.78 0.87 -9.63
N TYR A 292 19.20 1.00 -8.37
CA TYR A 292 19.88 -0.07 -7.66
C TYR A 292 19.01 -1.32 -7.55
N ALA A 293 17.76 -1.17 -7.10
CA ALA A 293 16.81 -2.27 -7.00
C ALA A 293 16.59 -2.96 -8.35
N SER A 294 16.41 -2.20 -9.43
CA SER A 294 16.24 -2.74 -10.78
C SER A 294 17.44 -3.54 -11.25
N VAL A 295 18.66 -3.04 -11.03
CA VAL A 295 19.90 -3.72 -11.41
C VAL A 295 20.10 -4.99 -10.57
N LEU A 296 19.85 -4.92 -9.27
CA LEU A 296 19.97 -6.05 -8.35
C LEU A 296 19.00 -7.18 -8.73
N VAL A 297 17.73 -6.84 -8.93
CA VAL A 297 16.70 -7.80 -9.37
C VAL A 297 17.05 -8.36 -10.74
N GLY A 298 17.43 -7.50 -11.69
CA GLY A 298 17.82 -7.91 -13.05
C GLY A 298 18.98 -8.88 -13.07
N THR A 299 20.05 -8.60 -12.31
CA THR A 299 21.24 -9.48 -12.24
C THR A 299 20.93 -10.82 -11.58
N THR A 300 20.07 -10.84 -10.57
CA THR A 300 19.65 -12.06 -9.87
C THR A 300 18.70 -12.89 -10.74
N ALA A 301 17.77 -12.26 -11.45
CA ALA A 301 16.77 -12.92 -12.28
C ALA A 301 17.33 -13.41 -13.64
N LEU A 302 18.29 -12.68 -14.22
CA LEU A 302 18.78 -12.91 -15.58
C LEU A 302 19.24 -14.36 -15.85
N PRO A 303 20.03 -15.02 -15.00
CA PRO A 303 20.45 -16.40 -15.23
C PRO A 303 19.28 -17.38 -15.32
N VAL A 304 18.27 -17.18 -14.46
CA VAL A 304 17.07 -18.03 -14.41
C VAL A 304 16.22 -17.82 -15.67
N ILE A 305 16.00 -16.57 -16.05
CA ILE A 305 15.23 -16.19 -17.25
C ILE A 305 15.93 -16.70 -18.51
N LEU A 306 17.24 -16.57 -18.63
CA LEU A 306 18.00 -17.09 -19.78
C LEU A 306 17.94 -18.61 -19.90
N LYS A 307 17.98 -19.32 -18.75
CA LYS A 307 17.81 -20.79 -18.73
C LYS A 307 16.41 -21.17 -19.19
N LEU A 308 15.40 -20.50 -18.69
CA LEU A 308 14.01 -20.72 -19.07
C LEU A 308 13.81 -20.43 -20.56
N TYR A 309 14.31 -19.30 -21.06
CA TYR A 309 14.24 -18.93 -22.47
C TYR A 309 14.84 -20.02 -23.37
N LYS A 310 16.01 -20.58 -23.03
CA LYS A 310 16.63 -21.67 -23.76
C LYS A 310 15.73 -22.91 -23.82
N ILE A 311 15.08 -23.28 -22.70
CA ILE A 311 14.19 -24.45 -22.63
C ILE A 311 12.94 -24.20 -23.48
N VAL A 312 12.28 -23.06 -23.33
CA VAL A 312 11.07 -22.71 -24.08
C VAL A 312 11.34 -22.63 -25.58
N SER A 313 12.48 -22.02 -25.98
CA SER A 313 12.88 -21.94 -27.39
C SER A 313 13.17 -23.31 -27.98
N ALA A 314 13.74 -24.24 -27.20
CA ALA A 314 14.03 -25.60 -27.64
C ALA A 314 12.75 -26.45 -27.79
N THR A 315 11.78 -26.26 -26.89
CA THR A 315 10.52 -27.03 -26.86
C THR A 315 9.42 -26.44 -27.75
N LYS A 316 9.61 -25.25 -28.31
CA LYS A 316 8.58 -24.47 -29.06
C LYS A 316 7.27 -24.35 -28.34
N THR A 317 7.31 -24.35 -27.02
CA THR A 317 6.13 -24.18 -26.17
C THR A 317 5.86 -22.67 -26.06
N GLU A 318 4.63 -22.23 -26.26
CA GLU A 318 4.24 -20.83 -26.02
C GLU A 318 4.37 -20.52 -24.54
N TRP A 319 4.88 -19.32 -24.21
CA TRP A 319 4.82 -18.80 -22.85
C TRP A 319 3.36 -18.77 -22.42
N SER A 320 3.11 -19.12 -21.19
CA SER A 320 1.76 -18.97 -20.65
C SER A 320 1.31 -17.52 -20.84
N GLN A 321 0.06 -17.31 -21.19
CA GLN A 321 -0.53 -15.96 -21.32
C GLN A 321 -0.72 -15.29 -19.96
N GLN A 322 -0.18 -15.84 -18.89
CA GLN A 322 -0.21 -15.31 -17.54
C GLN A 322 0.93 -14.31 -17.37
N ASP A 323 0.65 -13.19 -16.70
CA ASP A 323 1.63 -12.16 -16.39
C ASP A 323 2.67 -12.61 -15.33
N GLU A 324 2.69 -13.88 -14.96
CA GLU A 324 3.59 -14.48 -13.99
C GLU A 324 4.64 -15.34 -14.66
N LEU A 325 5.87 -15.25 -14.15
CA LEU A 325 6.94 -16.14 -14.57
C LEU A 325 6.67 -17.57 -14.08
N PRO A 326 6.80 -18.60 -14.93
CA PRO A 326 6.57 -20.00 -14.52
C PRO A 326 7.70 -20.56 -13.63
N VAL A 327 8.59 -19.72 -13.14
CA VAL A 327 9.76 -20.08 -12.32
C VAL A 327 9.91 -19.09 -11.20
N GLU A 328 10.06 -19.59 -9.98
CA GLU A 328 10.35 -18.79 -8.82
C GLU A 328 11.76 -18.20 -8.89
N LEU A 329 11.87 -16.89 -8.64
CA LEU A 329 13.14 -16.17 -8.60
C LEU A 329 13.66 -16.12 -7.15
N PRO A 330 14.96 -16.35 -6.93
CA PRO A 330 15.58 -16.28 -5.60
C PRO A 330 15.78 -14.81 -5.20
N LEU A 331 14.69 -14.08 -4.97
CA LEU A 331 14.69 -12.69 -4.52
C LEU A 331 14.45 -12.65 -3.00
N SER A 332 15.03 -11.65 -2.34
CA SER A 332 14.69 -11.33 -0.94
C SER A 332 13.23 -10.85 -0.83
N ASP A 333 12.63 -11.01 0.35
CA ASP A 333 11.23 -10.66 0.56
C ASP A 333 10.95 -9.17 0.29
N ASP A 334 11.90 -8.29 0.58
CA ASP A 334 11.82 -6.83 0.31
C ASP A 334 11.72 -6.49 -1.17
N LEU A 335 12.15 -7.39 -2.07
CA LEU A 335 12.11 -7.22 -3.53
C LEU A 335 10.99 -8.03 -4.19
N ARG A 336 10.20 -8.75 -3.41
CA ARG A 336 9.01 -9.48 -3.87
C ARG A 336 7.80 -8.55 -3.77
N PHE A 337 7.46 -7.91 -4.89
CA PHE A 337 6.26 -7.09 -4.98
C PHE A 337 5.08 -7.99 -5.26
N HIS A 338 4.14 -8.07 -4.31
CA HIS A 338 2.92 -8.85 -4.47
C HIS A 338 1.97 -8.20 -5.45
N SER A 339 1.44 -9.00 -6.36
CA SER A 339 0.33 -8.57 -7.20
C SER A 339 -0.88 -8.32 -6.30
N ILE A 340 -1.57 -7.20 -6.53
CA ILE A 340 -2.84 -6.91 -5.85
C ILE A 340 -3.89 -7.84 -6.45
N PHE A 341 -4.45 -8.73 -5.63
CA PHE A 341 -5.56 -9.57 -6.05
C PHE A 341 -6.88 -8.81 -5.93
N ALA A 342 -7.57 -8.63 -7.05
CA ALA A 342 -8.94 -8.14 -7.09
C ALA A 342 -9.90 -9.29 -7.34
N CYS A 343 -10.86 -9.49 -6.44
CA CYS A 343 -11.83 -10.56 -6.57
C CYS A 343 -12.66 -10.41 -7.86
N PRO A 344 -12.72 -11.43 -8.74
CA PRO A 344 -13.50 -11.34 -9.98
C PRO A 344 -15.01 -11.23 -9.75
N VAL A 345 -15.49 -11.61 -8.57
CA VAL A 345 -16.91 -11.58 -8.20
C VAL A 345 -17.30 -10.25 -7.55
N SER A 346 -16.63 -9.85 -6.46
CA SER A 346 -16.93 -8.58 -5.75
C SER A 346 -16.28 -7.37 -6.41
N LYS A 347 -15.21 -7.54 -7.20
CA LYS A 347 -14.37 -6.47 -7.77
C LYS A 347 -13.64 -5.63 -6.72
N GLU A 348 -13.54 -6.15 -5.51
CA GLU A 348 -12.82 -5.54 -4.39
C GLU A 348 -11.43 -6.15 -4.27
N GLN A 349 -10.49 -5.35 -3.79
CA GLN A 349 -9.14 -5.81 -3.48
C GLN A 349 -9.19 -6.78 -2.29
N ALA A 350 -8.37 -7.83 -2.34
CA ALA A 350 -8.19 -8.73 -1.20
C ALA A 350 -7.50 -8.00 -0.04
N THR A 351 -7.91 -8.34 1.17
CA THR A 351 -7.32 -7.88 2.43
C THR A 351 -7.05 -9.08 3.32
N ASP A 352 -6.28 -8.89 4.40
CA ASP A 352 -6.00 -9.96 5.37
C ASP A 352 -7.28 -10.52 5.99
N ASP A 353 -8.30 -9.69 6.18
CA ASP A 353 -9.61 -10.11 6.69
C ASP A 353 -10.45 -10.85 5.63
N ASN A 354 -10.23 -10.54 4.35
CA ASN A 354 -10.93 -11.11 3.21
C ASN A 354 -9.94 -11.65 2.16
N PRO A 355 -9.16 -12.69 2.50
CA PRO A 355 -8.11 -13.23 1.65
C PRO A 355 -8.65 -13.93 0.40
N PRO A 356 -7.83 -14.05 -0.65
CA PRO A 356 -8.16 -14.86 -1.81
C PRO A 356 -8.19 -16.35 -1.46
N MET A 357 -9.23 -17.04 -1.90
CA MET A 357 -9.46 -18.45 -1.67
C MET A 357 -9.52 -19.20 -2.99
N MET A 358 -8.68 -20.22 -3.14
CA MET A 358 -8.69 -21.07 -4.33
C MET A 358 -9.70 -22.21 -4.19
N MET A 359 -10.57 -22.35 -5.19
CA MET A 359 -11.51 -23.47 -5.28
C MET A 359 -10.84 -24.71 -5.89
N PRO A 360 -11.36 -25.91 -5.67
CA PRO A 360 -10.83 -27.14 -6.27
C PRO A 360 -10.77 -27.13 -7.80
N CYS A 361 -11.54 -26.27 -8.45
CA CYS A 361 -11.52 -26.06 -9.90
C CYS A 361 -10.44 -25.07 -10.38
N GLY A 362 -9.59 -24.56 -9.46
CA GLY A 362 -8.51 -23.61 -9.78
C GLY A 362 -8.93 -22.13 -9.83
N HIS A 363 -10.21 -21.80 -9.72
CA HIS A 363 -10.64 -20.41 -9.65
C HIS A 363 -10.35 -19.81 -8.27
N VAL A 364 -9.89 -18.55 -8.26
CA VAL A 364 -9.61 -17.81 -7.04
C VAL A 364 -10.63 -16.68 -6.87
N ILE A 365 -11.26 -16.61 -5.71
CA ILE A 365 -12.21 -15.56 -5.31
C ILE A 365 -12.01 -15.20 -3.84
N CYS A 366 -12.37 -13.98 -3.42
CA CYS A 366 -12.27 -13.62 -2.00
C CYS A 366 -13.19 -14.44 -1.12
N ARG A 367 -12.78 -14.66 0.14
CA ARG A 367 -13.47 -15.44 1.17
C ARG A 367 -14.95 -15.07 1.32
N GLU A 368 -15.25 -13.76 1.40
CA GLU A 368 -16.64 -13.30 1.52
C GLU A 368 -17.48 -13.63 0.28
N SER A 369 -16.92 -13.46 -0.92
CA SER A 369 -17.59 -13.83 -2.16
C SER A 369 -17.89 -15.31 -2.21
N LEU A 370 -16.95 -16.16 -1.77
CA LEU A 370 -17.15 -17.60 -1.66
C LEU A 370 -18.28 -17.95 -0.68
N MET A 371 -18.30 -17.30 0.50
CA MET A 371 -19.36 -17.49 1.49
C MET A 371 -20.72 -17.02 0.99
N ARG A 372 -20.80 -15.90 0.28
CA ARG A 372 -22.06 -15.41 -0.33
C ARG A 372 -22.58 -16.39 -1.38
N LEU A 373 -21.71 -16.90 -2.25
CA LEU A 373 -22.07 -17.89 -3.26
C LEU A 373 -22.52 -19.21 -2.63
N SER A 374 -21.88 -19.67 -1.56
CA SER A 374 -22.27 -20.89 -0.85
C SER A 374 -23.62 -20.78 -0.15
N ARG A 375 -24.00 -19.60 0.34
CA ARG A 375 -25.30 -19.33 0.98
C ARG A 375 -26.44 -19.14 -0.05
N SER A 376 -26.12 -18.57 -1.22
CA SER A 376 -27.14 -18.29 -2.26
C SER A 376 -27.49 -19.52 -3.10
N SER A 377 -26.65 -20.53 -3.14
CA SER A 377 -26.88 -21.73 -3.89
C SER A 377 -27.45 -22.82 -2.97
N ASN A 378 -28.76 -23.05 -3.06
CA ASN A 378 -29.41 -24.32 -2.67
C ASN A 378 -28.92 -25.47 -3.60
N SER A 379 -27.78 -25.26 -4.27
CA SER A 379 -27.22 -26.10 -5.32
C SER A 379 -26.09 -26.98 -4.80
N ARG A 380 -26.01 -28.16 -5.35
CA ARG A 380 -25.20 -29.36 -5.14
C ARG A 380 -23.72 -29.21 -4.72
N TYR A 381 -23.17 -27.96 -4.61
CA TYR A 381 -21.81 -27.68 -4.21
C TYR A 381 -21.63 -27.36 -2.70
N GLY A 382 -22.72 -27.31 -1.93
CA GLY A 382 -22.71 -26.91 -0.51
C GLY A 382 -22.27 -27.99 0.48
N ARG A 383 -21.86 -29.18 0.06
CA ARG A 383 -21.64 -30.31 0.99
C ARG A 383 -20.22 -30.86 1.07
N GLN A 384 -19.26 -30.34 0.28
CA GLN A 384 -17.88 -30.84 0.32
C GLN A 384 -16.86 -29.74 -0.03
N VAL A 385 -16.83 -28.65 0.74
CA VAL A 385 -15.67 -27.77 0.73
C VAL A 385 -15.04 -27.85 2.11
N GLU A 386 -14.30 -28.91 2.37
CA GLU A 386 -13.20 -28.87 3.33
C GLU A 386 -12.15 -27.90 2.75
N MET A 387 -12.15 -26.68 3.30
CA MET A 387 -11.20 -25.65 2.93
C MET A 387 -9.82 -26.06 3.47
N LYS A 388 -8.95 -26.53 2.60
CA LYS A 388 -7.50 -26.54 2.89
C LYS A 388 -7.00 -25.13 2.74
N PHE A 389 -6.67 -24.52 3.86
CA PHE A 389 -5.92 -23.28 3.93
C PHE A 389 -4.51 -23.55 3.43
N TYR A 390 -4.11 -22.95 2.32
CA TYR A 390 -2.71 -22.78 1.98
C TYR A 390 -2.25 -21.44 2.56
N TYR A 391 -2.02 -21.42 3.86
CA TYR A 391 -1.07 -20.55 4.51
C TYR A 391 0.03 -21.50 5.02
N ASP A 392 1.11 -21.59 4.27
CA ASP A 392 2.41 -21.97 4.81
C ASP A 392 3.38 -20.85 4.50
N THR A 393 3.75 -20.16 5.61
CA THR A 393 4.96 -19.37 5.95
C THR A 393 5.65 -18.62 4.82
#